data_9e652607b5f74463cb883ea8b966ff65
#
_entry.id   9e652607b5f74463cb883ea8b966ff65
#
_cell.length_a   1.000
_cell.length_b   1.000
_cell.length_c   1.000
_cell.angle_alpha   90.00
_cell.angle_beta   90.00
_cell.angle_gamma   90.00
#
_symmetry.space_group_name_H-M   'P 1'
#
loop_
_entity.id
_entity.type
_entity.pdbx_description
1 polymer ?
#
loop_
_entity_poly.entity_id
_entity_poly.type
_entity_poly.pdbx_seq_one_letter_code
_entity_poly.pdbx_strand_id
1 'polypeptide(L)'
;MLIRFCICSVLWLCCPTLAAEPLKLNQLQWIGSHNSYKQALPDGVSGYLQQQGQGTSSLQYQHLPLQQQLELGLRHLELDVLADPQGGMYLQPAAEQWLGKSLLSEEYKAKLQQPGFKVFHIPDMDFASHCPLFQDCLRQLLEWSKQHNNHLPVVILLNVKESGVAGGIQPLILTTKDYALLDQEIRAVLPEDKLLTPDFVRKPGLTLQQTVLTQGWPGLDSSRGRFIFLFDGQPKQLELYRSQHPSLAGRVMFGNYPPASAEAAMVLQNQPEQQFETIAELVQQGYIVRTRSDEFHPTAYSTARRDTALRSAAQIISTDFYPQAPQQTPDGKAVQFPDQSLWRCHPTLTDNLCVVAE
;
A
#
# COMPACT_ATOMS: atom_id res chain seq x y z
N MET A 1 61.18 -18.07 58.06
CA MET A 1 61.06 -17.45 56.72
C MET A 1 59.64 -17.81 56.19
N LEU A 2 58.66 -16.95 56.45
CA LEU A 2 57.24 -17.17 56.05
C LEU A 2 56.98 -16.49 54.75
N ILE A 3 56.67 -17.23 53.69
CA ILE A 3 56.27 -16.74 52.38
C ILE A 3 54.75 -16.49 52.41
N ARG A 4 54.34 -15.22 52.28
CA ARG A 4 52.93 -14.82 52.10
C ARG A 4 52.56 -14.90 50.63
N PHE A 5 51.63 -15.75 50.25
CA PHE A 5 50.99 -15.77 48.95
C PHE A 5 49.88 -14.69 48.91
N CYS A 6 50.02 -13.69 48.08
CA CYS A 6 48.95 -12.76 47.73
C CYS A 6 48.11 -13.39 46.64
N ILE A 7 46.85 -13.74 46.93
CA ILE A 7 45.87 -14.14 45.93
C ILE A 7 45.22 -12.86 45.37
N CYS A 8 45.56 -12.49 44.14
CA CYS A 8 44.87 -11.43 43.40
C CYS A 8 43.56 -12.00 42.83
N SER A 9 42.43 -11.65 43.43
CA SER A 9 41.11 -11.95 42.89
C SER A 9 40.79 -10.97 41.78
N VAL A 10 40.79 -11.45 40.54
CA VAL A 10 40.33 -10.68 39.37
C VAL A 10 38.80 -10.75 39.35
N LEU A 11 38.15 -9.65 39.75
CA LEU A 11 36.71 -9.46 39.52
C LEU A 11 36.46 -9.22 38.03
N TRP A 12 35.88 -10.19 37.37
CA TRP A 12 35.28 -9.99 36.03
C TRP A 12 34.01 -9.18 36.19
N LEU A 13 34.04 -7.91 35.84
CA LEU A 13 32.85 -7.08 35.62
C LEU A 13 32.16 -7.58 34.35
N CYS A 14 31.15 -8.42 34.49
CA CYS A 14 30.17 -8.66 33.44
C CYS A 14 29.40 -7.37 33.19
N CYS A 15 29.79 -6.59 32.16
CA CYS A 15 28.95 -5.54 31.62
C CYS A 15 27.75 -6.24 30.95
N PRO A 16 26.50 -6.00 31.37
CA PRO A 16 25.34 -6.47 30.62
C PRO A 16 25.38 -5.75 29.28
N THR A 17 25.59 -6.48 28.21
CA THR A 17 25.28 -5.96 26.86
C THR A 17 23.78 -5.69 26.84
N LEU A 18 23.37 -4.42 26.89
CA LEU A 18 21.99 -4.04 26.55
C LEU A 18 21.76 -4.57 25.13
N ALA A 19 20.98 -5.64 25.02
CA ALA A 19 20.49 -6.07 23.73
C ALA A 19 19.66 -4.89 23.16
N ALA A 20 19.99 -4.44 21.95
CA ALA A 20 19.23 -3.41 21.27
C ALA A 20 17.76 -3.88 21.19
N GLU A 21 16.82 -2.99 21.50
CA GLU A 21 15.40 -3.29 21.35
C GLU A 21 15.12 -3.70 19.89
N PRO A 22 14.33 -4.76 19.67
CA PRO A 22 14.04 -5.21 18.32
C PRO A 22 13.30 -4.11 17.53
N LEU A 23 13.75 -3.85 16.30
CA LEU A 23 13.17 -2.86 15.41
C LEU A 23 11.68 -3.15 15.21
N LYS A 24 10.83 -2.13 15.39
CA LYS A 24 9.37 -2.22 15.22
C LYS A 24 8.98 -1.84 13.79
N LEU A 25 7.83 -2.33 13.35
CA LEU A 25 7.32 -2.09 12.00
C LEU A 25 7.21 -0.60 11.64
N ASN A 26 6.71 0.24 12.55
CA ASN A 26 6.57 1.69 12.31
C ASN A 26 7.89 2.46 12.32
N GLN A 27 8.99 1.80 12.63
CA GLN A 27 10.34 2.36 12.60
C GLN A 27 11.04 2.19 11.24
N LEU A 28 10.28 1.87 10.19
CA LEU A 28 10.74 1.82 8.81
C LEU A 28 10.13 2.95 7.99
N GLN A 29 10.83 3.31 6.91
CA GLN A 29 10.27 4.06 5.80
C GLN A 29 10.43 3.25 4.52
N TRP A 30 9.44 3.33 3.62
CA TRP A 30 9.50 2.68 2.31
C TRP A 30 8.74 3.44 1.23
N ILE A 31 9.23 3.30 0.01
CA ILE A 31 8.62 3.84 -1.20
C ILE A 31 7.66 2.80 -1.78
N GLY A 32 6.59 3.28 -2.38
CA GLY A 32 5.65 2.45 -3.11
C GLY A 32 5.05 3.17 -4.31
N SER A 33 4.31 2.44 -5.13
CA SER A 33 3.63 3.00 -6.29
C SER A 33 2.16 3.31 -5.99
N HIS A 34 1.61 4.24 -6.77
CA HIS A 34 0.19 4.57 -6.85
C HIS A 34 -0.43 3.82 -8.03
N ASN A 35 -1.65 3.30 -7.89
CA ASN A 35 -2.32 2.52 -8.96
C ASN A 35 -1.40 1.46 -9.60
N SER A 36 -0.74 0.67 -8.78
CA SER A 36 0.39 -0.20 -9.13
C SER A 36 0.09 -1.22 -10.24
N TYR A 37 -1.17 -1.57 -10.44
CA TYR A 37 -1.68 -2.50 -11.45
C TYR A 37 -1.78 -1.90 -12.86
N LYS A 38 -1.72 -0.55 -12.96
CA LYS A 38 -2.14 0.19 -14.15
C LYS A 38 -1.22 -0.03 -15.34
N GLN A 39 -1.81 -0.33 -16.48
CA GLN A 39 -1.18 -0.25 -17.81
C GLN A 39 -1.56 1.07 -18.51
N ALA A 40 -0.91 1.35 -19.64
CA ALA A 40 -1.26 2.50 -20.47
C ALA A 40 -2.73 2.47 -20.90
N LEU A 41 -3.31 3.64 -21.11
CA LEU A 41 -4.65 3.74 -21.71
C LEU A 41 -4.70 2.93 -23.03
N PRO A 42 -5.82 2.24 -23.30
CA PRO A 42 -5.98 1.54 -24.57
C PRO A 42 -5.84 2.48 -25.77
N ASP A 43 -5.24 1.97 -26.85
CA ASP A 43 -4.95 2.74 -28.06
C ASP A 43 -6.19 3.42 -28.66
N GLY A 44 -6.10 4.75 -28.84
CA GLY A 44 -7.14 5.59 -29.42
C GLY A 44 -8.06 6.25 -28.39
N VAL A 45 -8.13 5.74 -27.15
CA VAL A 45 -9.01 6.29 -26.09
C VAL A 45 -8.67 7.74 -25.79
N SER A 46 -7.39 8.04 -25.56
CA SER A 46 -6.95 9.41 -25.27
C SER A 46 -7.30 10.37 -26.41
N GLY A 47 -7.04 9.99 -27.66
CA GLY A 47 -7.37 10.81 -28.84
C GLY A 47 -8.86 11.07 -28.99
N TYR A 48 -9.70 10.06 -28.77
CA TYR A 48 -11.15 10.21 -28.78
C TYR A 48 -11.63 11.20 -27.71
N LEU A 49 -11.21 11.00 -26.46
CA LEU A 49 -11.62 11.85 -25.33
C LEU A 49 -11.16 13.31 -25.51
N GLN A 50 -9.96 13.53 -26.03
CA GLN A 50 -9.48 14.89 -26.38
C GLN A 50 -10.34 15.58 -27.44
N GLN A 51 -10.79 14.83 -28.47
CA GLN A 51 -11.72 15.35 -29.46
C GLN A 51 -13.09 15.72 -28.84
N GLN A 52 -13.48 15.09 -27.76
CA GLN A 52 -14.68 15.44 -26.98
C GLN A 52 -14.43 16.55 -25.95
N GLY A 53 -13.26 17.19 -25.94
CA GLY A 53 -12.91 18.24 -24.99
C GLY A 53 -12.57 17.73 -23.59
N GLN A 54 -12.35 16.43 -23.43
CA GLN A 54 -12.00 15.83 -22.13
C GLN A 54 -10.48 15.67 -22.00
N GLY A 55 -9.93 16.16 -20.89
CA GLY A 55 -8.51 16.00 -20.57
C GLY A 55 -8.21 14.59 -20.09
N THR A 56 -7.17 13.96 -20.65
CA THR A 56 -6.70 12.62 -20.25
C THR A 56 -5.26 12.62 -19.75
N SER A 57 -4.66 13.80 -19.63
CA SER A 57 -3.22 13.91 -19.30
C SER A 57 -2.84 13.23 -17.98
N SER A 58 -3.70 13.30 -16.97
CA SER A 58 -3.48 12.63 -15.67
C SER A 58 -3.66 11.11 -15.70
N LEU A 59 -4.14 10.55 -16.82
CA LEU A 59 -4.33 9.10 -16.99
C LEU A 59 -3.24 8.46 -17.85
N GLN A 60 -2.34 9.26 -18.43
CA GLN A 60 -1.31 8.79 -19.39
C GLN A 60 -0.05 8.28 -18.68
N TYR A 61 -0.19 7.39 -17.73
CA TYR A 61 0.90 6.71 -17.05
C TYR A 61 0.62 5.22 -16.94
N GLN A 62 1.66 4.47 -16.64
CA GLN A 62 1.61 3.03 -16.45
C GLN A 62 2.69 2.57 -15.49
N HIS A 63 2.59 1.34 -15.02
CA HIS A 63 3.57 0.76 -14.12
C HIS A 63 4.15 -0.54 -14.67
N LEU A 64 5.24 -0.99 -14.08
CA LEU A 64 5.75 -2.35 -14.28
C LEU A 64 4.78 -3.36 -13.64
N PRO A 65 4.79 -4.64 -14.07
CA PRO A 65 4.07 -5.71 -13.38
C PRO A 65 4.38 -5.75 -11.88
N LEU A 66 3.39 -6.12 -11.02
CA LEU A 66 3.51 -6.06 -9.56
C LEU A 66 4.77 -6.76 -9.03
N GLN A 67 5.09 -7.95 -9.54
CA GLN A 67 6.29 -8.69 -9.13
C GLN A 67 7.58 -7.93 -9.45
N GLN A 68 7.66 -7.28 -10.61
CA GLN A 68 8.82 -6.48 -10.98
C GLN A 68 8.99 -5.25 -10.07
N GLN A 69 7.89 -4.63 -9.66
CA GLN A 69 7.93 -3.54 -8.68
C GLN A 69 8.47 -4.01 -7.32
N LEU A 70 8.07 -5.20 -6.87
CA LEU A 70 8.59 -5.80 -5.64
C LEU A 70 10.07 -6.19 -5.77
N GLU A 71 10.51 -6.70 -6.94
CA GLU A 71 11.93 -6.99 -7.23
C GLU A 71 12.81 -5.73 -7.18
N LEU A 72 12.27 -4.58 -7.61
CA LEU A 72 12.96 -3.30 -7.48
C LEU A 72 13.10 -2.83 -6.03
N GLY A 73 12.36 -3.39 -5.09
CA GLY A 73 12.37 -3.02 -3.68
C GLY A 73 11.18 -2.18 -3.23
N LEU A 74 10.16 -1.95 -4.05
CA LEU A 74 8.93 -1.31 -3.60
C LEU A 74 8.22 -2.18 -2.55
N ARG A 75 7.76 -1.57 -1.44
CA ARG A 75 7.07 -2.28 -0.34
C ARG A 75 5.69 -1.68 -0.01
N HIS A 76 5.19 -0.84 -0.91
CA HIS A 76 3.80 -0.42 -0.92
C HIS A 76 3.27 -0.45 -2.36
N LEU A 77 2.09 -1.05 -2.52
CA LEU A 77 1.35 -1.12 -3.78
C LEU A 77 -0.07 -0.62 -3.54
N GLU A 78 -0.71 -0.07 -4.57
CA GLU A 78 -2.09 0.39 -4.51
C GLU A 78 -2.91 -0.29 -5.62
N LEU A 79 -4.06 -0.86 -5.24
CA LEU A 79 -4.99 -1.54 -6.14
C LEU A 79 -6.38 -0.94 -6.01
N ASP A 80 -6.95 -0.47 -7.11
CA ASP A 80 -8.35 -0.11 -7.19
C ASP A 80 -9.19 -1.36 -7.44
N VAL A 81 -10.19 -1.61 -6.60
CA VAL A 81 -11.03 -2.81 -6.68
C VAL A 81 -12.49 -2.46 -6.96
N LEU A 82 -13.10 -3.22 -7.85
CA LEU A 82 -14.50 -3.07 -8.27
C LEU A 82 -15.21 -4.41 -8.09
N ALA A 83 -16.36 -4.41 -7.42
CA ALA A 83 -17.13 -5.65 -7.21
C ALA A 83 -17.76 -6.15 -8.51
N ASP A 84 -17.64 -7.45 -8.75
CA ASP A 84 -18.31 -8.16 -9.84
C ASP A 84 -18.63 -9.60 -9.39
N PRO A 85 -19.58 -9.76 -8.45
CA PRO A 85 -19.81 -11.05 -7.79
C PRO A 85 -20.33 -12.15 -8.71
N GLN A 86 -20.83 -11.81 -9.89
CA GLN A 86 -21.32 -12.77 -10.88
C GLN A 86 -20.37 -12.94 -12.06
N GLY A 87 -19.42 -12.01 -12.24
CA GLY A 87 -18.55 -11.92 -13.40
C GLY A 87 -19.25 -11.31 -14.62
N GLY A 88 -18.45 -10.76 -15.54
CA GLY A 88 -18.93 -10.27 -16.82
C GLY A 88 -19.49 -8.85 -16.83
N MET A 89 -19.56 -8.15 -15.71
CA MET A 89 -20.09 -6.79 -15.63
C MET A 89 -19.32 -5.80 -16.50
N TYR A 90 -18.02 -6.02 -16.69
CA TYR A 90 -17.10 -5.10 -17.34
C TYR A 90 -16.61 -5.57 -18.72
N LEU A 91 -17.36 -6.46 -19.39
CA LEU A 91 -16.98 -7.04 -20.70
C LEU A 91 -17.16 -6.09 -21.88
N GLN A 92 -17.92 -5.01 -21.73
CA GLN A 92 -18.26 -4.10 -22.82
C GLN A 92 -17.95 -2.65 -22.42
N PRO A 93 -16.66 -2.29 -22.32
CA PRO A 93 -16.29 -0.92 -21.98
C PRO A 93 -16.74 0.04 -23.09
N ALA A 94 -17.27 1.20 -22.73
CA ALA A 94 -17.79 2.18 -23.70
C ALA A 94 -16.74 2.62 -24.74
N ALA A 95 -15.46 2.55 -24.41
CA ALA A 95 -14.36 2.83 -25.33
C ALA A 95 -14.37 1.95 -26.59
N GLU A 96 -14.83 0.69 -26.52
CA GLU A 96 -14.97 -0.16 -27.70
C GLU A 96 -16.03 0.39 -28.66
N GLN A 97 -17.16 0.88 -28.11
CA GLN A 97 -18.20 1.52 -28.92
C GLN A 97 -17.71 2.85 -29.49
N TRP A 98 -17.00 3.67 -28.71
CA TRP A 98 -16.47 4.95 -29.15
C TRP A 98 -15.51 4.82 -30.33
N LEU A 99 -14.70 3.77 -30.33
CA LEU A 99 -13.65 3.53 -31.31
C LEU A 99 -14.07 2.58 -32.43
N GLY A 100 -15.22 1.92 -32.31
CA GLY A 100 -15.72 0.95 -33.28
C GLY A 100 -14.81 -0.29 -33.43
N LYS A 101 -14.05 -0.65 -32.37
CA LYS A 101 -13.14 -1.80 -32.38
C LYS A 101 -13.08 -2.48 -31.02
N SER A 102 -12.74 -3.77 -31.02
CA SER A 102 -12.45 -4.47 -29.76
C SER A 102 -11.12 -4.00 -29.17
N LEU A 103 -11.10 -3.77 -27.86
CA LEU A 103 -9.93 -3.37 -27.08
C LEU A 103 -9.50 -4.46 -26.10
N LEU A 104 -10.43 -5.36 -25.74
CA LEU A 104 -10.17 -6.46 -24.83
C LEU A 104 -9.73 -7.70 -25.61
N SER A 105 -8.59 -8.29 -25.25
CA SER A 105 -8.19 -9.62 -25.74
C SER A 105 -9.12 -10.70 -25.18
N GLU A 106 -9.17 -11.86 -25.83
CA GLU A 106 -9.97 -13.00 -25.35
C GLU A 106 -9.51 -13.49 -23.97
N GLU A 107 -8.19 -13.46 -23.72
CA GLU A 107 -7.64 -13.77 -22.41
C GLU A 107 -8.12 -12.78 -21.34
N TYR A 108 -8.10 -11.48 -21.64
CA TYR A 108 -8.59 -10.45 -20.74
C TYR A 108 -10.09 -10.61 -20.45
N LYS A 109 -10.90 -10.84 -21.48
CA LYS A 109 -12.34 -11.13 -21.35
C LYS A 109 -12.59 -12.35 -20.46
N ALA A 110 -11.82 -13.42 -20.63
CA ALA A 110 -11.93 -14.62 -19.81
C ALA A 110 -11.68 -14.34 -18.32
N LYS A 111 -10.79 -13.38 -17.98
CA LYS A 111 -10.59 -12.91 -16.61
C LYS A 111 -11.78 -12.08 -16.11
N LEU A 112 -12.31 -11.19 -16.93
CA LEU A 112 -13.47 -10.36 -16.58
C LEU A 112 -14.75 -11.19 -16.41
N GLN A 113 -14.87 -12.33 -17.07
CA GLN A 113 -16.01 -13.25 -16.93
C GLN A 113 -16.04 -13.99 -15.58
N GLN A 114 -14.90 -14.12 -14.90
CA GLN A 114 -14.85 -14.81 -13.61
C GLN A 114 -15.52 -13.98 -12.52
N PRO A 115 -16.29 -14.57 -11.61
CA PRO A 115 -16.79 -13.92 -10.41
C PRO A 115 -15.66 -13.40 -9.53
N GLY A 116 -15.90 -12.32 -8.78
CA GLY A 116 -14.94 -11.74 -7.83
C GLY A 116 -14.59 -10.30 -8.16
N PHE A 117 -13.78 -9.69 -7.31
CA PHE A 117 -13.36 -8.30 -7.53
C PHE A 117 -12.46 -8.16 -8.75
N LYS A 118 -12.64 -7.05 -9.48
CA LYS A 118 -11.78 -6.65 -10.62
C LYS A 118 -10.82 -5.55 -10.19
N VAL A 119 -9.71 -5.44 -10.91
CA VAL A 119 -8.66 -4.45 -10.62
C VAL A 119 -8.36 -3.62 -11.86
N PHE A 120 -8.91 -2.43 -11.91
CA PHE A 120 -8.63 -1.38 -12.88
C PHE A 120 -9.18 -0.03 -12.40
N HIS A 121 -8.83 1.07 -13.08
CA HIS A 121 -9.10 2.42 -12.62
C HIS A 121 -10.52 2.89 -12.97
N ILE A 122 -10.87 2.92 -14.27
CA ILE A 122 -12.18 3.40 -14.78
C ILE A 122 -12.74 2.38 -15.77
N PRO A 123 -13.92 1.77 -15.52
CA PRO A 123 -14.45 0.67 -16.31
C PRO A 123 -14.50 0.88 -17.81
N ASP A 124 -14.86 2.09 -18.24
CA ASP A 124 -15.18 2.36 -19.64
C ASP A 124 -14.00 2.85 -20.48
N MET A 125 -12.92 3.32 -19.86
CA MET A 125 -11.84 3.97 -20.59
C MET A 125 -10.43 3.70 -20.06
N ASP A 126 -10.25 3.47 -18.77
CA ASP A 126 -8.94 3.22 -18.15
C ASP A 126 -8.96 1.87 -17.38
N PHE A 127 -9.24 0.82 -18.14
CA PHE A 127 -9.44 -0.54 -17.63
C PHE A 127 -8.22 -1.45 -17.83
N ALA A 128 -7.16 -0.97 -18.47
CA ALA A 128 -5.98 -1.79 -18.71
C ALA A 128 -5.20 -2.05 -17.39
N SER A 129 -5.05 -3.32 -17.05
CA SER A 129 -4.46 -3.79 -15.81
C SER A 129 -3.55 -4.98 -16.03
N HIS A 130 -2.44 -5.07 -15.26
CA HIS A 130 -1.57 -6.25 -15.24
C HIS A 130 -2.23 -7.49 -14.62
N CYS A 131 -3.28 -7.30 -13.82
CA CYS A 131 -4.04 -8.37 -13.19
C CYS A 131 -5.51 -7.94 -13.03
N PRO A 132 -6.35 -8.03 -14.08
CA PRO A 132 -7.73 -7.53 -14.06
C PRO A 132 -8.66 -8.29 -13.10
N LEU A 133 -8.26 -9.46 -12.61
CA LEU A 133 -8.95 -10.21 -11.56
C LEU A 133 -8.14 -10.09 -10.27
N PHE A 134 -8.79 -9.64 -9.18
CA PHE A 134 -8.11 -9.38 -7.91
C PHE A 134 -7.38 -10.61 -7.34
N GLN A 135 -7.97 -11.79 -7.46
CA GLN A 135 -7.31 -13.03 -7.06
C GLN A 135 -6.02 -13.31 -7.83
N ASP A 136 -5.92 -12.88 -9.09
CA ASP A 136 -4.68 -13.04 -9.87
C ASP A 136 -3.59 -12.08 -9.37
N CYS A 137 -3.95 -10.85 -8.97
CA CYS A 137 -3.01 -9.96 -8.29
C CYS A 137 -2.49 -10.61 -7.00
N LEU A 138 -3.39 -11.15 -6.17
CA LEU A 138 -3.01 -11.82 -4.91
C LEU A 138 -2.13 -13.05 -5.15
N ARG A 139 -2.40 -13.85 -6.18
CA ARG A 139 -1.56 -15.01 -6.54
C ARG A 139 -0.15 -14.57 -6.96
N GLN A 140 -0.02 -13.50 -7.76
CA GLN A 140 1.28 -12.94 -8.12
C GLN A 140 2.08 -12.50 -6.89
N LEU A 141 1.43 -11.81 -5.95
CA LEU A 141 2.05 -11.41 -4.69
C LEU A 141 2.50 -12.62 -3.85
N LEU A 142 1.64 -13.64 -3.72
CA LEU A 142 1.97 -14.85 -2.98
C LEU A 142 3.15 -15.61 -3.61
N GLU A 143 3.17 -15.73 -4.94
CA GLU A 143 4.26 -16.41 -5.65
C GLU A 143 5.59 -15.70 -5.45
N TRP A 144 5.60 -14.37 -5.57
CA TRP A 144 6.79 -13.59 -5.26
C TRP A 144 7.24 -13.78 -3.81
N SER A 145 6.31 -13.70 -2.84
CA SER A 145 6.61 -13.88 -1.42
C SER A 145 7.17 -15.27 -1.08
N LYS A 146 6.78 -16.32 -1.80
CA LYS A 146 7.35 -17.66 -1.61
C LYS A 146 8.81 -17.75 -2.04
N GLN A 147 9.21 -16.96 -3.02
CA GLN A 147 10.59 -16.88 -3.51
C GLN A 147 11.46 -15.99 -2.59
N HIS A 148 10.84 -15.07 -1.85
CA HIS A 148 11.46 -14.08 -0.98
C HIS A 148 10.94 -14.20 0.46
N ASN A 149 11.07 -15.36 1.09
CA ASN A 149 10.41 -15.71 2.35
C ASN A 149 10.65 -14.73 3.51
N ASN A 150 11.75 -13.99 3.49
CA ASN A 150 12.14 -13.04 4.55
C ASN A 150 11.96 -11.57 4.14
N HIS A 151 11.18 -11.30 3.08
CA HIS A 151 10.96 -9.94 2.61
C HIS A 151 10.41 -9.00 3.70
N LEU A 152 10.71 -7.70 3.59
CA LEU A 152 10.06 -6.68 4.42
C LEU A 152 8.54 -6.71 4.19
N PRO A 153 7.73 -6.36 5.20
CA PRO A 153 6.28 -6.31 5.04
C PRO A 153 5.87 -5.44 3.85
N VAL A 154 4.94 -5.95 3.05
CA VAL A 154 4.39 -5.23 1.89
C VAL A 154 3.01 -4.70 2.23
N VAL A 155 2.82 -3.38 2.12
CA VAL A 155 1.52 -2.75 2.29
C VAL A 155 0.77 -2.71 0.96
N ILE A 156 -0.43 -3.26 0.94
CA ILE A 156 -1.35 -3.20 -0.19
C ILE A 156 -2.51 -2.27 0.17
N LEU A 157 -2.51 -1.07 -0.40
CA LEU A 157 -3.65 -0.17 -0.26
C LEU A 157 -4.75 -0.59 -1.23
N LEU A 158 -5.96 -0.75 -0.73
CA LEU A 158 -7.14 -1.00 -1.55
C LEU A 158 -8.05 0.22 -1.56
N ASN A 159 -8.40 0.66 -2.76
CA ASN A 159 -9.38 1.72 -3.00
C ASN A 159 -10.60 1.10 -3.69
N VAL A 160 -11.74 1.06 -3.01
CA VAL A 160 -12.98 0.50 -3.54
C VAL A 160 -13.68 1.53 -4.41
N LYS A 161 -13.85 1.22 -5.69
CA LYS A 161 -14.53 2.08 -6.66
C LYS A 161 -16.01 1.74 -6.74
N GLU A 162 -16.85 2.74 -6.46
CA GLU A 162 -18.32 2.65 -6.48
C GLU A 162 -18.96 3.64 -7.46
N SER A 163 -18.16 4.29 -8.31
CA SER A 163 -18.65 5.24 -9.31
C SER A 163 -17.95 5.02 -10.65
N GLY A 164 -18.71 5.20 -11.74
CA GLY A 164 -18.22 5.20 -13.12
C GLY A 164 -18.42 6.55 -13.79
N VAL A 165 -18.12 6.61 -15.08
CA VAL A 165 -18.39 7.81 -15.90
C VAL A 165 -19.88 7.92 -16.21
N ALA A 166 -20.35 9.14 -16.43
CA ALA A 166 -21.76 9.37 -16.78
C ALA A 166 -22.11 8.65 -18.10
N GLY A 167 -23.20 7.86 -18.07
CA GLY A 167 -23.65 7.07 -19.23
C GLY A 167 -22.87 5.78 -19.48
N GLY A 168 -21.83 5.50 -18.70
CA GLY A 168 -21.07 4.26 -18.76
C GLY A 168 -21.49 3.24 -17.70
N ILE A 169 -20.66 2.20 -17.55
CA ILE A 169 -20.84 1.15 -16.53
C ILE A 169 -20.74 1.77 -15.14
N GLN A 170 -21.77 1.56 -14.32
CA GLN A 170 -21.78 2.00 -12.92
C GLN A 170 -21.36 0.86 -12.01
N PRO A 171 -20.20 0.92 -11.34
CA PRO A 171 -19.77 -0.06 -10.35
C PRO A 171 -20.80 -0.24 -9.23
N LEU A 172 -20.82 -1.42 -8.64
CA LEU A 172 -21.73 -1.73 -7.54
C LEU A 172 -21.34 -0.95 -6.28
N ILE A 173 -22.36 -0.41 -5.59
CA ILE A 173 -22.18 0.15 -4.24
C ILE A 173 -22.15 -1.04 -3.26
N LEU A 174 -21.08 -1.12 -2.47
CA LEU A 174 -20.83 -2.22 -1.58
C LEU A 174 -21.68 -2.13 -0.29
N THR A 175 -22.12 -3.28 0.16
CA THR A 175 -22.77 -3.49 1.46
C THR A 175 -21.78 -4.08 2.47
N THR A 176 -22.15 -4.17 3.73
CA THR A 176 -21.38 -4.87 4.78
C THR A 176 -21.01 -6.30 4.37
N LYS A 177 -21.94 -6.98 3.66
CA LYS A 177 -21.71 -8.34 3.16
C LYS A 177 -20.62 -8.38 2.08
N ASP A 178 -20.57 -7.40 1.19
CA ASP A 178 -19.60 -7.35 0.11
C ASP A 178 -18.19 -7.09 0.64
N TYR A 179 -18.05 -6.26 1.69
CA TYR A 179 -16.78 -6.12 2.41
C TYR A 179 -16.31 -7.40 3.10
N ALA A 180 -17.24 -8.22 3.61
CA ALA A 180 -16.89 -9.55 4.14
C ALA A 180 -16.42 -10.50 3.03
N LEU A 181 -17.00 -10.41 1.82
CA LEU A 181 -16.56 -11.16 0.65
C LEU A 181 -15.15 -10.71 0.19
N LEU A 182 -14.85 -9.41 0.26
CA LEU A 182 -13.50 -8.90 -0.04
C LEU A 182 -12.45 -9.48 0.92
N ASP A 183 -12.72 -9.49 2.23
CA ASP A 183 -11.86 -10.15 3.22
C ASP A 183 -11.70 -11.66 2.93
N GLN A 184 -12.78 -12.34 2.56
CA GLN A 184 -12.76 -13.77 2.21
C GLN A 184 -11.93 -14.02 0.94
N GLU A 185 -12.01 -13.16 -0.07
CA GLU A 185 -11.23 -13.29 -1.30
C GLU A 185 -9.74 -13.15 -1.03
N ILE A 186 -9.33 -12.23 -0.13
CA ILE A 186 -7.94 -12.12 0.32
C ILE A 186 -7.49 -13.41 1.02
N ARG A 187 -8.28 -13.91 2.00
CA ARG A 187 -7.94 -15.13 2.76
C ARG A 187 -7.98 -16.41 1.92
N ALA A 188 -8.75 -16.43 0.84
CA ALA A 188 -8.80 -17.58 -0.07
C ALA A 188 -7.49 -17.79 -0.85
N VAL A 189 -6.70 -16.74 -1.02
CA VAL A 189 -5.42 -16.79 -1.74
C VAL A 189 -4.22 -16.69 -0.80
N LEU A 190 -4.27 -15.77 0.16
CA LEU A 190 -3.17 -15.53 1.10
C LEU A 190 -3.44 -16.26 2.42
N PRO A 191 -2.62 -17.25 2.81
CA PRO A 191 -2.77 -17.94 4.08
C PRO A 191 -2.48 -17.00 5.26
N GLU A 192 -2.98 -17.35 6.44
CA GLU A 192 -2.97 -16.48 7.63
C GLU A 192 -1.54 -16.10 8.07
N ASP A 193 -0.56 -16.98 7.89
CA ASP A 193 0.85 -16.70 8.17
C ASP A 193 1.49 -15.67 7.20
N LYS A 194 0.83 -15.39 6.07
CA LYS A 194 1.21 -14.34 5.13
C LYS A 194 0.47 -13.02 5.36
N LEU A 195 -0.44 -12.95 6.33
CA LEU A 195 -1.20 -11.73 6.64
C LEU A 195 -0.75 -11.11 7.95
N LEU A 196 -0.62 -9.78 7.96
CA LEU A 196 -0.50 -8.97 9.17
C LEU A 196 -1.80 -8.17 9.28
N THR A 197 -2.72 -8.70 10.10
CA THR A 197 -4.08 -8.16 10.27
C THR A 197 -4.19 -7.24 11.49
N PRO A 198 -5.29 -6.48 11.66
CA PRO A 198 -5.56 -5.75 12.89
C PRO A 198 -5.49 -6.63 14.14
N ASP A 199 -5.96 -7.88 14.08
CA ASP A 199 -5.89 -8.81 15.20
C ASP A 199 -4.47 -9.27 15.55
N PHE A 200 -3.57 -9.31 14.57
CA PHE A 200 -2.15 -9.57 14.81
C PHE A 200 -1.48 -8.46 15.63
N VAL A 201 -1.94 -7.21 15.46
CA VAL A 201 -1.40 -6.03 16.14
C VAL A 201 -2.07 -5.81 17.48
N ARG A 202 -3.41 -5.87 17.53
CA ARG A 202 -4.21 -5.51 18.69
C ARG A 202 -3.90 -6.38 19.91
N LYS A 203 -3.72 -5.75 21.07
CA LYS A 203 -3.49 -6.43 22.35
C LYS A 203 -4.80 -6.68 23.10
N PRO A 204 -4.90 -7.77 23.89
CA PRO A 204 -6.07 -8.06 24.69
C PRO A 204 -6.47 -6.88 25.61
N GLY A 205 -7.76 -6.53 25.60
CA GLY A 205 -8.30 -5.45 26.42
C GLY A 205 -8.07 -4.03 25.90
N LEU A 206 -7.35 -3.86 24.78
CA LEU A 206 -7.10 -2.57 24.16
C LEU A 206 -7.80 -2.48 22.78
N THR A 207 -8.13 -1.27 22.36
CA THR A 207 -8.48 -1.02 20.97
C THR A 207 -7.23 -1.10 20.09
N LEU A 208 -7.41 -1.16 18.78
CA LEU A 208 -6.29 -1.12 17.84
C LEU A 208 -5.50 0.17 17.99
N GLN A 209 -6.19 1.31 18.06
CA GLN A 209 -5.59 2.63 18.31
C GLN A 209 -4.82 2.65 19.62
N GLN A 210 -5.44 2.26 20.75
CA GLN A 210 -4.76 2.22 22.04
C GLN A 210 -3.51 1.36 22.00
N THR A 211 -3.55 0.22 21.30
CA THR A 211 -2.39 -0.66 21.17
C THR A 211 -1.23 0.04 20.47
N VAL A 212 -1.44 0.63 19.31
CA VAL A 212 -0.32 1.26 18.55
C VAL A 212 0.25 2.47 19.28
N LEU A 213 -0.58 3.22 20.03
CA LEU A 213 -0.15 4.39 20.78
C LEU A 213 0.59 4.06 22.09
N THR A 214 0.26 2.93 22.76
CA THR A 214 0.79 2.63 24.11
C THR A 214 1.74 1.46 24.16
N GLN A 215 1.56 0.46 23.29
CA GLN A 215 2.39 -0.75 23.19
C GLN A 215 3.27 -0.76 21.95
N GLY A 216 2.90 0.05 20.95
CA GLY A 216 3.55 0.14 19.65
C GLY A 216 3.21 -1.02 18.71
N TRP A 217 3.87 -1.02 17.58
CA TRP A 217 3.73 -2.04 16.52
C TRP A 217 4.51 -3.31 16.85
N PRO A 218 4.18 -4.44 16.20
CA PRO A 218 4.98 -5.67 16.28
C PRO A 218 6.43 -5.44 15.84
N GLY A 219 7.31 -6.30 16.35
CA GLY A 219 8.69 -6.33 15.88
C GLY A 219 8.79 -6.65 14.39
N LEU A 220 9.80 -6.09 13.73
CA LEU A 220 10.02 -6.29 12.30
C LEU A 220 10.18 -7.78 11.95
N ASP A 221 10.94 -8.53 12.72
CA ASP A 221 11.20 -9.94 12.44
C ASP A 221 9.91 -10.79 12.43
N SER A 222 8.96 -10.49 13.33
CA SER A 222 7.66 -11.16 13.33
C SER A 222 6.72 -10.69 12.22
N SER A 223 7.06 -9.58 11.56
CA SER A 223 6.27 -8.96 10.49
C SER A 223 6.78 -9.33 9.09
N ARG A 224 8.03 -9.84 8.97
CA ARG A 224 8.62 -10.25 7.69
C ARG A 224 7.81 -11.32 6.98
N GLY A 225 7.87 -11.31 5.65
CA GLY A 225 7.17 -12.26 4.80
C GLY A 225 5.66 -12.10 4.76
N ARG A 226 5.10 -10.99 5.29
CA ARG A 226 3.67 -10.74 5.41
C ARG A 226 3.20 -9.56 4.57
N PHE A 227 1.91 -9.59 4.21
CA PHE A 227 1.18 -8.52 3.56
C PHE A 227 0.27 -7.82 4.56
N ILE A 228 0.20 -6.50 4.45
CA ILE A 228 -0.66 -5.61 5.23
C ILE A 228 -1.65 -4.98 4.27
N PHE A 229 -2.95 -5.20 4.47
CA PHE A 229 -3.96 -4.53 3.66
C PHE A 229 -4.44 -3.27 4.35
N LEU A 230 -4.48 -2.15 3.61
CA LEU A 230 -4.95 -0.85 4.07
C LEU A 230 -6.11 -0.38 3.18
N PHE A 231 -7.30 -0.26 3.75
CA PHE A 231 -8.48 0.21 3.04
C PHE A 231 -8.56 1.74 3.07
N ASP A 232 -8.45 2.37 1.90
CA ASP A 232 -8.70 3.80 1.70
C ASP A 232 -10.15 4.01 1.26
N GLY A 233 -11.05 4.03 2.23
CA GLY A 233 -12.50 4.16 2.02
C GLY A 233 -13.00 5.56 2.32
N GLN A 234 -14.09 5.94 1.63
CA GLN A 234 -14.90 7.08 2.02
C GLN A 234 -15.55 6.84 3.40
N PRO A 235 -15.97 7.88 4.15
CA PRO A 235 -16.52 7.71 5.50
C PRO A 235 -17.63 6.66 5.61
N LYS A 236 -18.55 6.61 4.64
CA LYS A 236 -19.62 5.60 4.60
C LYS A 236 -19.08 4.18 4.38
N GLN A 237 -18.10 4.02 3.51
CA GLN A 237 -17.46 2.74 3.22
C GLN A 237 -16.71 2.21 4.46
N LEU A 238 -15.96 3.07 5.14
CA LEU A 238 -15.27 2.76 6.39
C LEU A 238 -16.24 2.35 7.49
N GLU A 239 -17.40 3.03 7.61
CA GLU A 239 -18.45 2.67 8.56
C GLU A 239 -19.04 1.29 8.27
N LEU A 240 -19.31 0.97 7.01
CA LEU A 240 -19.78 -0.36 6.59
C LEU A 240 -18.72 -1.44 6.86
N TYR A 241 -17.44 -1.14 6.62
CA TYR A 241 -16.37 -2.09 6.84
C TYR A 241 -16.18 -2.44 8.33
N ARG A 242 -16.22 -1.46 9.24
CA ARG A 242 -16.10 -1.71 10.69
C ARG A 242 -17.37 -2.23 11.36
N SER A 243 -18.52 -2.16 10.67
CA SER A 243 -19.82 -2.56 11.24
C SER A 243 -19.75 -3.97 11.81
N GLN A 244 -20.17 -4.13 13.10
CA GLN A 244 -20.10 -5.35 13.89
C GLN A 244 -18.66 -5.89 14.16
N HIS A 245 -17.63 -5.10 13.83
CA HIS A 245 -16.23 -5.45 14.02
C HIS A 245 -15.50 -4.36 14.83
N PRO A 246 -15.83 -4.18 16.13
CA PRO A 246 -15.21 -3.12 16.92
C PRO A 246 -13.71 -3.26 16.91
N SER A 247 -13.03 -2.14 16.67
CA SER A 247 -11.56 -2.11 16.54
C SER A 247 -11.02 -3.08 15.47
N LEU A 248 -11.81 -3.31 14.41
CA LEU A 248 -11.54 -4.21 13.28
C LEU A 248 -11.34 -5.68 13.68
N ALA A 249 -11.95 -6.15 14.77
CA ALA A 249 -11.86 -7.54 15.20
C ALA A 249 -12.35 -8.49 14.10
N GLY A 250 -11.51 -9.47 13.70
CA GLY A 250 -11.80 -10.44 12.65
C GLY A 250 -11.65 -9.94 11.20
N ARG A 251 -11.43 -8.62 10.99
CA ARG A 251 -11.18 -8.04 9.67
C ARG A 251 -9.75 -8.29 9.21
N VAL A 252 -9.55 -8.31 7.88
CA VAL A 252 -8.23 -8.47 7.27
C VAL A 252 -7.51 -7.14 7.15
N MET A 253 -8.23 -6.10 6.77
CA MET A 253 -7.64 -4.80 6.42
C MET A 253 -7.65 -3.83 7.60
N PHE A 254 -6.58 -3.07 7.73
CA PHE A 254 -6.60 -1.77 8.41
C PHE A 254 -7.45 -0.80 7.57
N GLY A 255 -7.82 0.34 8.15
CA GLY A 255 -8.57 1.35 7.40
C GLY A 255 -8.07 2.75 7.71
N ASN A 256 -8.26 3.65 6.76
CA ASN A 256 -7.94 5.07 6.90
C ASN A 256 -8.96 5.78 7.79
N TYR A 257 -9.06 5.36 9.04
CA TYR A 257 -9.95 5.97 10.03
C TYR A 257 -9.34 7.25 10.62
N PRO A 258 -10.20 8.23 11.07
CA PRO A 258 -9.71 9.38 11.81
C PRO A 258 -8.88 8.94 13.03
N PRO A 259 -7.79 9.64 13.36
CA PRO A 259 -6.86 9.24 14.45
C PRO A 259 -7.51 9.00 15.81
N ALA A 260 -8.64 9.67 16.12
CA ALA A 260 -9.39 9.46 17.37
C ALA A 260 -10.26 8.18 17.39
N SER A 261 -10.36 7.45 16.27
CA SER A 261 -11.17 6.23 16.17
C SER A 261 -10.48 5.05 16.83
N ALA A 262 -11.23 4.15 17.44
CA ALA A 262 -10.73 2.91 18.02
C ALA A 262 -10.04 1.99 16.98
N GLU A 263 -10.38 2.15 15.71
CA GLU A 263 -9.87 1.43 14.55
C GLU A 263 -8.57 2.02 13.98
N ALA A 264 -8.17 3.24 14.37
CA ALA A 264 -7.05 3.94 13.76
C ALA A 264 -5.71 3.32 14.14
N ALA A 265 -4.91 3.00 13.14
CA ALA A 265 -3.52 2.57 13.27
C ALA A 265 -2.67 3.06 12.09
N MET A 266 -3.23 3.02 10.89
CA MET A 266 -2.64 3.54 9.67
C MET A 266 -3.52 4.66 9.13
N VAL A 267 -2.92 5.79 8.72
CA VAL A 267 -3.64 6.97 8.25
C VAL A 267 -3.02 7.52 6.97
N LEU A 268 -3.85 8.11 6.11
CA LEU A 268 -3.42 8.74 4.88
C LEU A 268 -3.41 10.26 5.03
N GLN A 269 -2.29 10.88 4.66
CA GLN A 269 -2.09 12.32 4.64
C GLN A 269 -1.45 12.69 3.29
N ASN A 270 -2.27 12.79 2.24
CA ASN A 270 -1.81 12.84 0.85
C ASN A 270 -1.36 14.23 0.35
N GLN A 271 -1.41 15.25 1.21
CA GLN A 271 -1.00 16.62 0.90
C GLN A 271 0.20 17.02 1.78
N PRO A 272 1.41 16.50 1.50
CA PRO A 272 2.56 16.66 2.41
C PRO A 272 2.95 18.12 2.64
N GLU A 273 2.75 19.02 1.66
CA GLU A 273 3.06 20.43 1.78
C GLU A 273 2.15 21.14 2.79
N GLN A 274 0.88 20.73 2.91
CA GLN A 274 -0.12 21.32 3.82
C GLN A 274 -0.20 20.57 5.15
N GLN A 275 0.23 19.30 5.18
CA GLN A 275 0.05 18.39 6.30
C GLN A 275 1.39 17.97 6.94
N PHE A 276 2.47 18.70 6.66
CA PHE A 276 3.83 18.32 7.08
C PHE A 276 3.92 18.10 8.60
N GLU A 277 3.46 19.08 9.39
CA GLU A 277 3.47 19.01 10.85
C GLU A 277 2.52 17.91 11.36
N THR A 278 1.33 17.81 10.77
CA THR A 278 0.36 16.74 11.12
C THR A 278 0.93 15.35 10.88
N ILE A 279 1.64 15.14 9.77
CA ILE A 279 2.32 13.87 9.50
C ILE A 279 3.35 13.57 10.58
N ALA A 280 4.22 14.54 10.92
CA ALA A 280 5.25 14.37 11.92
C ALA A 280 4.64 14.07 13.31
N GLU A 281 3.58 14.77 13.72
CA GLU A 281 2.86 14.53 14.97
C GLU A 281 2.25 13.14 15.04
N LEU A 282 1.56 12.68 13.99
CA LEU A 282 0.95 11.35 13.93
C LEU A 282 2.01 10.24 14.01
N VAL A 283 3.12 10.41 13.30
CA VAL A 283 4.26 9.47 13.35
C VAL A 283 4.83 9.39 14.76
N GLN A 284 5.05 10.52 15.43
CA GLN A 284 5.55 10.56 16.81
C GLN A 284 4.57 9.94 17.82
N GLN A 285 3.27 10.02 17.56
CA GLN A 285 2.25 9.35 18.36
C GLN A 285 2.25 7.83 18.21
N GLY A 286 2.81 7.30 17.11
CA GLY A 286 2.91 5.86 16.86
C GLY A 286 2.08 5.34 15.68
N TYR A 287 1.36 6.20 14.96
CA TYR A 287 0.67 5.79 13.73
C TYR A 287 1.67 5.49 12.61
N ILE A 288 1.30 4.61 11.69
CA ILE A 288 1.94 4.52 10.37
C ILE A 288 1.21 5.48 9.44
N VAL A 289 1.94 6.41 8.86
CA VAL A 289 1.39 7.43 7.95
C VAL A 289 1.82 7.15 6.52
N ARG A 290 0.84 7.18 5.59
CA ARG A 290 1.09 7.19 4.15
C ARG A 290 0.88 8.58 3.59
N THR A 291 1.83 9.05 2.76
CA THR A 291 1.71 10.28 1.99
C THR A 291 1.96 10.03 0.50
N ARG A 292 1.75 11.05 -0.35
CA ARG A 292 2.04 11.01 -1.79
C ARG A 292 3.05 12.08 -2.15
N SER A 293 4.14 11.67 -2.79
CA SER A 293 5.15 12.60 -3.31
C SER A 293 4.71 13.33 -4.59
N ASP A 294 3.77 12.73 -5.31
CA ASP A 294 3.30 13.23 -6.61
C ASP A 294 1.93 12.63 -6.97
N GLU A 295 1.36 13.16 -8.02
CA GLU A 295 0.28 12.59 -8.83
C GLU A 295 0.71 12.80 -10.27
N PHE A 296 0.63 11.75 -11.09
CA PHE A 296 1.05 11.88 -12.47
C PHE A 296 0.30 12.99 -13.17
N HIS A 297 1.04 13.97 -13.64
CA HIS A 297 0.56 14.99 -14.56
C HIS A 297 1.74 15.47 -15.40
N PRO A 298 1.65 15.48 -16.74
CA PRO A 298 2.80 15.74 -17.60
C PRO A 298 3.37 17.17 -17.48
N THR A 299 2.58 18.13 -16.99
CA THR A 299 2.96 19.54 -16.90
C THR A 299 2.84 20.14 -15.50
N ALA A 300 2.41 19.36 -14.50
CA ALA A 300 2.15 19.86 -13.14
C ALA A 300 2.92 19.10 -12.07
N TYR A 301 4.08 18.50 -12.39
CA TYR A 301 4.95 17.85 -11.42
C TYR A 301 5.59 18.88 -10.48
N SER A 302 5.54 18.64 -9.18
CA SER A 302 6.12 19.49 -8.15
C SER A 302 7.31 18.81 -7.46
N THR A 303 8.53 19.31 -7.73
CA THR A 303 9.71 18.87 -6.98
C THR A 303 9.60 19.24 -5.50
N ALA A 304 8.97 20.37 -5.18
CA ALA A 304 8.74 20.79 -3.79
C ALA A 304 7.87 19.81 -3.03
N ARG A 305 6.77 19.32 -3.65
CA ARG A 305 5.90 18.29 -3.06
C ARG A 305 6.67 16.99 -2.81
N ARG A 306 7.44 16.51 -3.82
CA ARG A 306 8.31 15.35 -3.69
C ARG A 306 9.25 15.48 -2.49
N ASP A 307 10.02 16.57 -2.47
CA ASP A 307 11.03 16.80 -1.46
C ASP A 307 10.40 16.96 -0.05
N THR A 308 9.20 17.54 0.02
CA THR A 308 8.44 17.66 1.27
C THR A 308 7.94 16.29 1.73
N ALA A 309 7.40 15.45 0.83
CA ALA A 309 6.97 14.09 1.17
C ALA A 309 8.14 13.27 1.74
N LEU A 310 9.31 13.30 1.10
CA LEU A 310 10.52 12.59 1.54
C LEU A 310 11.03 13.06 2.92
N ARG A 311 10.74 14.30 3.33
CA ARG A 311 11.13 14.89 4.62
C ARG A 311 10.03 14.86 5.68
N SER A 312 8.79 14.53 5.33
CA SER A 312 7.61 14.64 6.19
C SER A 312 7.57 13.66 7.35
N ALA A 313 8.53 12.76 7.46
CA ALA A 313 8.56 11.66 8.40
C ALA A 313 7.49 10.56 8.15
N ALA A 314 6.66 10.63 7.10
CA ALA A 314 5.75 9.53 6.76
C ALA A 314 6.52 8.23 6.51
N GLN A 315 5.99 7.12 7.00
CA GLN A 315 6.61 5.81 6.78
C GLN A 315 6.43 5.34 5.34
N ILE A 316 5.29 5.64 4.71
CA ILE A 316 4.98 5.21 3.35
C ILE A 316 4.91 6.43 2.45
N ILE A 317 5.72 6.42 1.38
CA ILE A 317 5.72 7.47 0.37
C ILE A 317 5.34 6.85 -0.96
N SER A 318 4.15 7.20 -1.46
CA SER A 318 3.61 6.71 -2.72
C SER A 318 3.97 7.64 -3.87
N THR A 319 4.30 7.06 -5.04
CA THR A 319 4.76 7.80 -6.23
C THR A 319 4.35 7.10 -7.53
N ASP A 320 4.23 7.87 -8.60
CA ASP A 320 4.17 7.35 -9.96
C ASP A 320 5.56 7.28 -10.63
N PHE A 321 6.64 7.77 -9.96
CA PHE A 321 7.97 7.98 -10.53
C PHE A 321 9.09 7.28 -9.73
N TYR A 322 8.90 6.00 -9.38
CA TYR A 322 9.94 5.18 -8.76
C TYR A 322 11.08 4.86 -9.75
N PRO A 323 12.26 4.40 -9.30
CA PRO A 323 13.34 3.98 -10.20
C PRO A 323 12.86 2.95 -11.22
N GLN A 324 13.22 3.15 -12.50
CA GLN A 324 12.78 2.33 -13.63
C GLN A 324 11.27 2.35 -13.93
N ALA A 325 10.49 3.27 -13.32
CA ALA A 325 9.12 3.51 -13.78
C ALA A 325 9.10 3.86 -15.28
N PRO A 326 8.08 3.42 -16.03
CA PRO A 326 7.97 3.73 -17.46
C PRO A 326 7.94 5.23 -17.79
N GLN A 327 7.39 6.03 -16.88
CA GLN A 327 7.39 7.49 -16.96
C GLN A 327 8.52 8.11 -16.16
N GLN A 328 8.97 9.29 -16.58
CA GLN A 328 10.02 10.03 -15.91
C GLN A 328 9.52 11.38 -15.40
N THR A 329 10.09 11.84 -14.30
CA THR A 329 9.89 13.21 -13.82
C THR A 329 10.53 14.22 -14.78
N PRO A 330 10.04 15.46 -14.83
CA PRO A 330 10.63 16.51 -15.66
C PRO A 330 12.11 16.81 -15.33
N ASP A 331 12.55 16.57 -14.09
CA ASP A 331 13.94 16.74 -13.66
C ASP A 331 14.80 15.48 -13.79
N GLY A 332 14.23 14.39 -14.32
CA GLY A 332 14.90 13.11 -14.53
C GLY A 332 15.24 12.34 -13.24
N LYS A 333 14.72 12.76 -12.07
CA LYS A 333 15.03 12.13 -10.78
C LYS A 333 13.88 11.26 -10.32
N ALA A 334 14.11 9.97 -10.18
CA ALA A 334 13.17 9.08 -9.55
C ALA A 334 12.93 9.42 -8.06
N VAL A 335 11.77 9.04 -7.54
CA VAL A 335 11.46 9.14 -6.11
C VAL A 335 12.09 7.96 -5.39
N GLN A 336 13.10 8.26 -4.59
CA GLN A 336 13.86 7.32 -3.76
C GLN A 336 14.49 8.08 -2.60
N PHE A 337 14.98 7.39 -1.57
CA PHE A 337 15.70 8.03 -0.48
C PHE A 337 17.08 8.55 -0.92
N PRO A 338 17.72 9.45 -0.14
CA PRO A 338 18.99 10.06 -0.54
C PRO A 338 20.15 9.07 -0.80
N ASP A 339 20.12 7.91 -0.14
CA ASP A 339 21.04 6.79 -0.32
C ASP A 339 20.67 5.87 -1.50
N GLN A 340 19.70 6.29 -2.33
CA GLN A 340 19.12 5.55 -3.45
C GLN A 340 18.35 4.27 -3.05
N SER A 341 18.12 4.05 -1.77
CA SER A 341 17.27 2.95 -1.30
C SER A 341 15.78 3.24 -1.51
N LEU A 342 14.97 2.18 -1.53
CA LEU A 342 13.51 2.26 -1.56
C LEU A 342 12.87 1.92 -0.20
N TRP A 343 13.69 1.53 0.76
CA TRP A 343 13.31 1.34 2.15
C TRP A 343 14.52 1.61 3.04
N ARG A 344 14.25 2.07 4.26
CA ARG A 344 15.30 2.39 5.25
C ARG A 344 14.74 2.39 6.67
N CYS A 345 15.63 2.43 7.65
CA CYS A 345 15.26 2.79 9.02
C CYS A 345 14.70 4.22 9.06
N HIS A 346 13.70 4.43 9.90
CA HIS A 346 13.03 5.73 10.03
C HIS A 346 13.96 6.74 10.72
N PRO A 347 14.31 7.87 10.09
CA PRO A 347 15.39 8.75 10.55
C PRO A 347 15.12 9.44 11.89
N THR A 348 13.88 9.55 12.33
CA THR A 348 13.50 10.21 13.60
C THR A 348 12.99 9.24 14.68
N LEU A 349 12.77 7.96 14.33
CA LEU A 349 12.29 6.93 15.27
C LEU A 349 13.35 5.87 15.60
N THR A 350 14.49 5.91 14.92
CA THR A 350 15.62 5.02 15.16
C THR A 350 16.92 5.82 15.35
N ASP A 351 17.94 5.19 15.90
CA ASP A 351 19.27 5.77 15.95
C ASP A 351 20.02 5.62 14.60
N ASN A 352 21.17 6.30 14.49
CA ASN A 352 22.01 6.26 13.28
C ASN A 352 22.72 4.91 13.07
N LEU A 353 22.61 3.97 14.01
CA LEU A 353 23.20 2.63 13.92
C LEU A 353 22.19 1.62 13.37
N CYS A 354 20.94 2.02 13.20
CA CYS A 354 19.92 1.13 12.65
C CYS A 354 20.27 0.70 11.22
N VAL A 355 20.27 -0.61 11.00
CA VAL A 355 20.44 -1.23 9.69
C VAL A 355 19.29 -2.19 9.48
N VAL A 356 18.65 -2.08 8.34
CA VAL A 356 17.63 -3.02 7.88
C VAL A 356 18.08 -3.63 6.56
N ALA A 357 17.99 -4.95 6.45
CA ALA A 357 18.32 -5.71 5.25
C ALA A 357 17.17 -6.68 4.90
N GLU A 358 17.06 -7.05 3.67
CA GLU A 358 16.22 -8.14 3.13
C GLU A 358 17.05 -9.35 2.76
#